data_b3234cec502a35d429f8355327931bca
#
_entry.id   b3234cec502a35d429f8355327931bca
#
_cell.length_a   1.000
_cell.length_b   1.000
_cell.length_c   1.000
_cell.angle_alpha   90.00
_cell.angle_beta   90.00
_cell.angle_gamma   90.00
#
_symmetry.space_group_name_H-M   'P 1'
#
loop_
_entity.id
_entity.type
_entity.pdbx_description
1 polymer ?
#
loop_
_entity_poly.entity_id
_entity_poly.type
_entity_poly.pdbx_seq_one_letter_code
_entity_poly.pdbx_strand_id
1 'polypeptide(L)'
;MNASLAEIEKQIEATKASIQFNFSQAVYGYMTEGMSEMEARAHVAFGNSDYSKAYREAQQEYLDLIDSKTEYVVNRTSAQIEELSNKLQLLEDSKPQEWIRISDIESYYASRSTLLQNQVSVYQKALEDVSDLTDEQIKDLVDGLNEATIALHEAKINALEDKTELQEKQYDAIVYRINLYKDELQDAIDAIE
;
A
#
# COMPACT_ATOMS: atom_id res chain seq x y z
N MET A 1 11.94 -19.04 12.46
CA MET A 1 10.60 -18.49 12.79
C MET A 1 10.75 -16.98 12.73
N ASN A 2 10.14 -16.31 11.76
CA ASN A 2 10.23 -14.86 11.68
C ASN A 2 9.31 -14.27 12.77
N ALA A 3 9.86 -13.38 13.61
CA ALA A 3 9.09 -12.68 14.63
C ALA A 3 7.93 -11.90 13.98
N SER A 4 6.79 -11.81 14.65
CA SER A 4 5.68 -10.98 14.18
C SER A 4 6.02 -9.50 14.37
N LEU A 5 5.39 -8.60 13.60
CA LEU A 5 5.58 -7.14 13.74
C LEU A 5 5.36 -6.69 15.19
N ALA A 6 4.30 -7.19 15.85
CA ALA A 6 4.00 -6.87 17.24
C ALA A 6 5.11 -7.33 18.23
N GLU A 7 5.80 -8.41 17.89
CA GLU A 7 6.91 -8.93 18.72
C GLU A 7 8.16 -8.08 18.54
N ILE A 8 8.45 -7.64 17.32
CA ILE A 8 9.54 -6.70 17.03
C ILE A 8 9.27 -5.35 17.71
N GLU A 9 8.07 -4.80 17.62
CA GLU A 9 7.70 -3.54 18.28
C GLU A 9 7.79 -3.63 19.80
N LYS A 10 7.39 -4.75 20.38
CA LYS A 10 7.56 -4.99 21.82
C LYS A 10 9.04 -5.03 22.23
N GLN A 11 9.89 -5.64 21.41
CA GLN A 11 11.34 -5.65 21.64
C GLN A 11 11.93 -4.26 21.52
N ILE A 12 11.54 -3.46 20.53
CA ILE A 12 11.95 -2.06 20.36
C ILE A 12 11.63 -1.24 21.62
N GLU A 13 10.43 -1.34 22.17
CA GLU A 13 10.05 -0.61 23.39
C GLU A 13 10.83 -1.09 24.62
N ALA A 14 11.07 -2.39 24.74
CA ALA A 14 11.91 -2.93 25.83
C ALA A 14 13.37 -2.44 25.72
N THR A 15 13.92 -2.38 24.50
CA THR A 15 15.29 -1.93 24.26
C THR A 15 15.44 -0.41 24.50
N LYS A 16 14.44 0.40 24.16
CA LYS A 16 14.40 1.83 24.54
C LYS A 16 14.50 2.03 26.05
N ALA A 17 13.75 1.25 26.83
CA ALA A 17 13.82 1.29 28.29
C ALA A 17 15.21 0.86 28.78
N SER A 18 15.81 -0.17 28.16
CA SER A 18 17.17 -0.64 28.48
C SER A 18 18.22 0.44 28.17
N ILE A 19 18.10 1.17 27.07
CA ILE A 19 18.98 2.30 26.71
C ILE A 19 18.96 3.35 27.83
N GLN A 20 17.78 3.78 28.29
CA GLN A 20 17.63 4.78 29.34
C GLN A 20 18.21 4.30 30.66
N PHE A 21 17.95 3.05 31.02
CA PHE A 21 18.50 2.45 32.24
C PHE A 21 20.03 2.38 32.20
N ASN A 22 20.59 1.84 31.12
CA ASN A 22 22.05 1.68 30.95
C ASN A 22 22.76 3.03 30.88
N PHE A 23 22.14 4.04 30.23
CA PHE A 23 22.66 5.41 30.26
C PHE A 23 22.76 5.95 31.68
N SER A 24 21.69 5.81 32.45
CA SER A 24 21.66 6.29 33.86
C SER A 24 22.67 5.57 34.74
N GLN A 25 22.83 4.25 34.59
CA GLN A 25 23.83 3.47 35.32
C GLN A 25 25.27 3.88 34.94
N ALA A 26 25.51 4.12 33.64
CA ALA A 26 26.82 4.58 33.20
C ALA A 26 27.17 5.98 33.71
N VAL A 27 26.23 6.91 33.72
CA VAL A 27 26.39 8.25 34.32
C VAL A 27 26.71 8.13 35.81
N TYR A 28 25.97 7.29 36.54
CA TYR A 28 26.25 7.07 37.96
C TYR A 28 27.64 6.49 38.19
N GLY A 29 28.08 5.53 37.39
CA GLY A 29 29.44 4.95 37.46
C GLY A 29 30.51 6.03 37.33
N TYR A 30 30.43 6.91 36.35
CA TYR A 30 31.40 8.03 36.20
C TYR A 30 31.34 9.05 37.34
N MET A 31 30.14 9.32 37.87
CA MET A 31 30.01 10.21 39.02
C MET A 31 30.68 9.64 40.30
N THR A 32 30.66 8.32 40.46
CA THR A 32 31.37 7.67 41.59
C THR A 32 32.90 7.77 41.49
N GLU A 33 33.42 8.00 40.29
CA GLU A 33 34.83 8.29 40.03
C GLU A 33 35.20 9.79 40.18
N GLY A 34 34.20 10.62 40.57
CA GLY A 34 34.43 12.03 40.90
C GLY A 34 34.13 13.01 39.75
N MET A 35 33.50 12.55 38.64
CA MET A 35 33.04 13.42 37.55
C MET A 35 31.76 14.16 37.98
N SER A 36 31.61 15.38 37.49
CA SER A 36 30.31 16.07 37.55
C SER A 36 29.27 15.35 36.65
N GLU A 37 27.99 15.51 36.95
CA GLU A 37 26.94 14.89 36.14
C GLU A 37 27.02 15.27 34.65
N MET A 38 27.37 16.53 34.37
CA MET A 38 27.49 17.00 32.99
C MET A 38 28.66 16.31 32.26
N GLU A 39 29.78 16.18 32.87
CA GLU A 39 30.95 15.47 32.36
C GLU A 39 30.65 13.98 32.18
N ALA A 40 30.03 13.35 33.17
CA ALA A 40 29.60 11.95 33.11
C ALA A 40 28.67 11.67 31.93
N ARG A 41 27.66 12.50 31.72
CA ARG A 41 26.74 12.39 30.58
C ARG A 41 27.48 12.50 29.24
N ALA A 42 28.41 13.43 29.09
CA ALA A 42 29.23 13.56 27.89
C ALA A 42 30.13 12.34 27.69
N HIS A 43 30.73 11.80 28.74
CA HIS A 43 31.54 10.59 28.69
C HIS A 43 30.75 9.34 28.31
N VAL A 44 29.50 9.19 28.74
CA VAL A 44 28.63 8.10 28.30
C VAL A 44 28.30 8.23 26.85
N ALA A 45 27.95 9.43 26.37
CA ALA A 45 27.54 9.67 24.98
C ALA A 45 28.71 9.47 23.98
N PHE A 46 29.92 9.90 24.33
CA PHE A 46 31.06 9.95 23.41
C PHE A 46 32.26 9.09 23.85
N GLY A 47 32.25 8.55 25.07
CA GLY A 47 33.34 7.78 25.62
C GLY A 47 33.34 6.30 25.25
N ASN A 48 34.51 5.69 25.40
CA ASN A 48 34.76 4.29 25.01
C ASN A 48 35.15 3.44 26.24
N SER A 49 34.52 3.66 27.39
CA SER A 49 34.81 2.96 28.63
C SER A 49 33.87 1.78 28.87
N ASP A 50 34.24 0.96 29.86
CA ASP A 50 33.42 -0.18 30.30
C ASP A 50 32.05 0.24 30.84
N TYR A 51 31.93 1.42 31.47
CA TYR A 51 30.64 1.95 31.93
C TYR A 51 29.66 2.24 30.76
N SER A 52 30.19 2.69 29.62
CA SER A 52 29.37 3.00 28.45
C SER A 52 29.07 1.77 27.55
N LYS A 53 29.68 0.62 27.88
CA LYS A 53 29.59 -0.57 27.03
C LYS A 53 28.12 -1.07 26.89
N ALA A 54 27.46 -1.30 28.02
CA ALA A 54 26.07 -1.79 28.02
C ALA A 54 25.09 -0.80 27.35
N TYR A 55 25.36 0.51 27.50
CA TYR A 55 24.57 1.54 26.78
C TYR A 55 24.74 1.45 25.27
N ARG A 56 25.98 1.29 24.77
CA ARG A 56 26.26 1.16 23.33
C ARG A 56 25.71 -0.15 22.73
N GLU A 57 25.81 -1.24 23.50
CA GLU A 57 25.22 -2.53 23.08
C GLU A 57 23.71 -2.42 22.93
N ALA A 58 23.03 -1.77 23.88
CA ALA A 58 21.59 -1.53 23.78
C ALA A 58 21.22 -0.59 22.63
N GLN A 59 22.05 0.42 22.33
CA GLN A 59 21.85 1.27 21.15
C GLN A 59 21.99 0.48 19.86
N GLN A 60 22.99 -0.39 19.73
CA GLN A 60 23.17 -1.21 18.55
C GLN A 60 22.00 -2.18 18.39
N GLU A 61 21.58 -2.85 19.46
CA GLU A 61 20.39 -3.72 19.44
C GLU A 61 19.15 -2.98 18.99
N TYR A 62 18.97 -1.73 19.43
CA TYR A 62 17.86 -0.88 18.96
C TYR A 62 17.91 -0.64 17.46
N LEU A 63 19.07 -0.29 16.91
CA LEU A 63 19.25 -0.08 15.47
C LEU A 63 18.97 -1.37 14.68
N ASP A 64 19.49 -2.51 15.12
CA ASP A 64 19.27 -3.81 14.48
C ASP A 64 17.76 -4.19 14.49
N LEU A 65 17.02 -3.84 15.56
CA LEU A 65 15.57 -4.05 15.62
C LEU A 65 14.79 -3.12 14.69
N ILE A 66 15.22 -1.88 14.54
CA ILE A 66 14.62 -0.93 13.57
C ILE A 66 14.83 -1.44 12.16
N ASP A 67 16.04 -1.87 11.81
CA ASP A 67 16.33 -2.48 10.49
C ASP A 67 15.47 -3.71 10.24
N SER A 68 15.33 -4.58 11.25
CA SER A 68 14.49 -5.79 11.19
C SER A 68 13.01 -5.45 11.00
N LYS A 69 12.51 -4.38 11.65
CA LYS A 69 11.15 -3.87 11.46
C LYS A 69 10.94 -3.40 10.04
N THR A 70 11.87 -2.59 9.55
CA THR A 70 11.84 -2.03 8.20
C THR A 70 11.81 -3.14 7.16
N GLU A 71 12.71 -4.12 7.25
CA GLU A 71 12.75 -5.27 6.35
C GLU A 71 11.45 -6.08 6.39
N TYR A 72 10.89 -6.31 7.59
CA TYR A 72 9.62 -7.02 7.74
C TYR A 72 8.46 -6.29 7.04
N VAL A 73 8.35 -4.97 7.22
CA VAL A 73 7.27 -4.17 6.61
C VAL A 73 7.42 -4.16 5.09
N VAL A 74 8.62 -3.92 4.56
CA VAL A 74 8.89 -3.91 3.11
C VAL A 74 8.56 -5.26 2.48
N ASN A 75 9.04 -6.37 3.05
CA ASN A 75 8.80 -7.72 2.54
C ASN A 75 7.30 -8.08 2.58
N ARG A 76 6.59 -7.72 3.66
CA ARG A 76 5.15 -7.93 3.78
C ARG A 76 4.37 -7.12 2.76
N THR A 77 4.75 -5.86 2.55
CA THR A 77 4.15 -4.98 1.55
C THR A 77 4.30 -5.58 0.16
N SER A 78 5.51 -5.98 -0.21
CA SER A 78 5.79 -6.60 -1.52
C SER A 78 4.94 -7.85 -1.75
N ALA A 79 4.83 -8.74 -0.75
CA ALA A 79 4.02 -9.94 -0.85
C ALA A 79 2.52 -9.64 -1.01
N GLN A 80 2.00 -8.63 -0.29
CA GLN A 80 0.60 -8.21 -0.41
C GLN A 80 0.31 -7.57 -1.76
N ILE A 81 1.22 -6.76 -2.29
CA ILE A 81 1.10 -6.15 -3.61
C ILE A 81 1.14 -7.23 -4.70
N GLU A 82 2.03 -8.20 -4.60
CA GLU A 82 2.08 -9.34 -5.53
C GLU A 82 0.76 -10.12 -5.54
N GLU A 83 0.21 -10.43 -4.36
CA GLU A 83 -1.08 -11.11 -4.26
C GLU A 83 -2.22 -10.32 -4.92
N LEU A 84 -2.27 -9.00 -4.68
CA LEU A 84 -3.28 -8.12 -5.28
C LEU A 84 -3.09 -7.98 -6.80
N SER A 85 -1.85 -7.91 -7.27
CA SER A 85 -1.53 -7.86 -8.70
C SER A 85 -1.94 -9.15 -9.41
N ASN A 86 -1.71 -10.30 -8.80
CA ASN A 86 -2.17 -11.58 -9.32
C ASN A 86 -3.71 -11.64 -9.42
N LYS A 87 -4.43 -11.11 -8.41
CA LYS A 87 -5.90 -11.03 -8.45
C LYS A 87 -6.39 -10.07 -9.54
N LEU A 88 -5.71 -8.95 -9.73
CA LEU A 88 -6.01 -8.01 -10.82
C LEU A 88 -5.80 -8.66 -12.19
N GLN A 89 -4.72 -9.42 -12.37
CA GLN A 89 -4.46 -10.14 -13.61
C GLN A 89 -5.55 -11.18 -13.90
N LEU A 90 -5.95 -11.98 -12.91
CA LEU A 90 -7.05 -12.94 -13.05
C LEU A 90 -8.38 -12.26 -13.39
N LEU A 91 -8.65 -11.10 -12.82
CA LEU A 91 -9.83 -10.32 -13.14
C LEU A 91 -9.77 -9.80 -14.59
N GLU A 92 -8.62 -9.29 -15.04
CA GLU A 92 -8.40 -8.81 -16.41
C GLU A 92 -8.59 -9.95 -17.41
N ASP A 93 -8.04 -11.12 -17.14
CA ASP A 93 -8.20 -12.32 -17.98
C ASP A 93 -9.66 -12.78 -18.06
N SER A 94 -10.49 -12.42 -17.07
CA SER A 94 -11.93 -12.70 -17.05
C SER A 94 -12.78 -11.65 -17.75
N LYS A 95 -12.20 -10.53 -18.18
CA LYS A 95 -12.92 -9.45 -18.88
C LYS A 95 -13.52 -9.99 -20.19
N PRO A 96 -14.86 -9.84 -20.41
CA PRO A 96 -15.47 -10.28 -21.66
C PRO A 96 -14.99 -9.43 -22.84
N GLN A 97 -14.94 -10.03 -24.02
CA GLN A 97 -14.59 -9.31 -25.25
C GLN A 97 -15.66 -8.25 -25.62
N GLU A 98 -16.92 -8.51 -25.28
CA GLU A 98 -18.02 -7.58 -25.47
C GLU A 98 -18.92 -7.55 -24.24
N TRP A 99 -19.34 -6.36 -23.86
CA TRP A 99 -20.30 -6.15 -22.79
C TRP A 99 -21.74 -6.31 -23.32
N ILE A 100 -22.56 -7.06 -22.58
CA ILE A 100 -23.97 -7.29 -22.94
C ILE A 100 -24.90 -6.48 -22.01
N ARG A 101 -24.50 -6.31 -20.75
CA ARG A 101 -25.30 -5.63 -19.73
C ARG A 101 -24.47 -4.61 -18.97
N ILE A 102 -25.08 -3.46 -18.66
CA ILE A 102 -24.43 -2.42 -17.83
C ILE A 102 -24.04 -2.96 -16.47
N SER A 103 -24.86 -3.84 -15.87
CA SER A 103 -24.55 -4.47 -14.57
C SER A 103 -23.27 -5.29 -14.58
N ASP A 104 -22.88 -5.88 -15.72
CA ASP A 104 -21.65 -6.67 -15.82
C ASP A 104 -20.43 -5.74 -15.85
N ILE A 105 -20.53 -4.60 -16.55
CA ILE A 105 -19.52 -3.52 -16.52
C ILE A 105 -19.34 -3.02 -15.09
N GLU A 106 -20.45 -2.71 -14.40
CA GLU A 106 -20.42 -2.21 -13.02
C GLU A 106 -19.77 -3.19 -12.06
N SER A 107 -20.12 -4.46 -12.15
CA SER A 107 -19.57 -5.51 -11.30
C SER A 107 -18.07 -5.70 -11.52
N TYR A 108 -17.63 -5.74 -12.77
CA TYR A 108 -16.22 -5.88 -13.13
C TYR A 108 -15.39 -4.71 -12.59
N TYR A 109 -15.80 -3.46 -12.90
CA TYR A 109 -15.03 -2.29 -12.48
C TYR A 109 -15.13 -1.99 -10.97
N ALA A 110 -16.21 -2.39 -10.31
CA ALA A 110 -16.29 -2.36 -8.85
C ALA A 110 -15.24 -3.30 -8.21
N SER A 111 -15.12 -4.51 -8.72
CA SER A 111 -14.12 -5.48 -8.29
C SER A 111 -12.69 -4.97 -8.55
N ARG A 112 -12.42 -4.45 -9.74
CA ARG A 112 -11.12 -3.87 -10.12
C ARG A 112 -10.76 -2.68 -9.21
N SER A 113 -11.70 -1.76 -9.00
CA SER A 113 -11.49 -0.60 -8.14
C SER A 113 -11.23 -1.00 -6.70
N THR A 114 -11.88 -2.03 -6.19
CA THR A 114 -11.64 -2.56 -4.84
C THR A 114 -10.21 -3.11 -4.68
N LEU A 115 -9.73 -3.88 -5.65
CA LEU A 115 -8.37 -4.42 -5.62
C LEU A 115 -7.32 -3.31 -5.69
N LEU A 116 -7.51 -2.32 -6.57
CA LEU A 116 -6.62 -1.16 -6.70
C LEU A 116 -6.65 -0.28 -5.44
N GLN A 117 -7.81 -0.06 -4.83
CA GLN A 117 -7.93 0.65 -3.56
C GLN A 117 -7.20 -0.07 -2.43
N ASN A 118 -7.22 -1.40 -2.43
CA ASN A 118 -6.45 -2.19 -1.47
C ASN A 118 -4.94 -2.03 -1.69
N GLN A 119 -4.45 -1.98 -2.95
CA GLN A 119 -3.04 -1.69 -3.24
C GLN A 119 -2.64 -0.30 -2.72
N VAL A 120 -3.44 0.74 -2.99
CA VAL A 120 -3.23 2.10 -2.46
C VAL A 120 -3.12 2.06 -0.94
N SER A 121 -4.04 1.36 -0.26
CA SER A 121 -4.04 1.25 1.21
C SER A 121 -2.82 0.52 1.76
N VAL A 122 -2.33 -0.51 1.05
CA VAL A 122 -1.11 -1.25 1.43
C VAL A 122 0.12 -0.34 1.36
N TYR A 123 0.29 0.43 0.29
CA TYR A 123 1.40 1.37 0.15
C TYR A 123 1.35 2.51 1.18
N GLN A 124 0.15 3.11 1.39
CA GLN A 124 -0.04 4.16 2.39
C GLN A 124 0.35 3.66 3.79
N LYS A 125 -0.13 2.47 4.15
CA LYS A 125 0.19 1.89 5.46
C LYS A 125 1.68 1.59 5.62
N ALA A 126 2.35 1.11 4.58
CA ALA A 126 3.79 0.88 4.63
C ALA A 126 4.58 2.17 4.87
N LEU A 127 4.16 3.28 4.25
CA LEU A 127 4.76 4.61 4.45
C LEU A 127 4.48 5.18 5.86
N GLU A 128 3.35 4.83 6.50
CA GLU A 128 3.02 5.24 7.86
C GLU A 128 3.72 4.42 8.94
N ASP A 129 3.89 3.11 8.71
CA ASP A 129 4.38 2.15 9.71
C ASP A 129 5.90 2.22 9.94
N VAL A 130 6.67 2.88 9.05
CA VAL A 130 8.14 2.88 9.11
C VAL A 130 8.72 4.28 9.03
N SER A 131 9.39 4.68 10.12
CA SER A 131 10.07 5.99 10.22
C SER A 131 11.49 6.00 9.64
N ASP A 132 12.08 4.81 9.41
CA ASP A 132 13.50 4.64 9.09
C ASP A 132 13.72 3.94 7.73
N LEU A 133 12.85 4.23 6.75
CA LEU A 133 13.01 3.81 5.36
C LEU A 133 14.18 4.57 4.72
N THR A 134 14.94 3.90 3.88
CA THR A 134 15.92 4.56 3.00
C THR A 134 15.21 5.40 1.94
N ASP A 135 15.90 6.40 1.38
CA ASP A 135 15.36 7.24 0.31
C ASP A 135 14.89 6.40 -0.91
N GLU A 136 15.60 5.30 -1.22
CA GLU A 136 15.23 4.36 -2.28
C GLU A 136 13.93 3.62 -1.96
N GLN A 137 13.79 3.09 -0.73
CA GLN A 137 12.57 2.41 -0.30
C GLN A 137 11.36 3.35 -0.26
N ILE A 138 11.55 4.60 0.22
CA ILE A 138 10.50 5.63 0.18
C ILE A 138 10.07 5.89 -1.26
N LYS A 139 11.04 6.08 -2.15
CA LYS A 139 10.77 6.31 -3.57
C LYS A 139 9.97 5.17 -4.18
N ASP A 140 10.39 3.92 -3.99
CA ASP A 140 9.70 2.75 -4.55
C ASP A 140 8.26 2.63 -4.03
N LEU A 141 8.03 2.88 -2.74
CA LEU A 141 6.68 2.87 -2.16
C LEU A 141 5.81 4.02 -2.69
N VAL A 142 6.39 5.22 -2.87
CA VAL A 142 5.68 6.39 -3.41
C VAL A 142 5.37 6.20 -4.89
N ASP A 143 6.29 5.67 -5.66
CA ASP A 143 6.09 5.39 -7.09
C ASP A 143 4.98 4.33 -7.24
N GLY A 144 5.02 3.24 -6.48
CA GLY A 144 3.95 2.23 -6.46
C GLY A 144 2.59 2.77 -6.01
N LEU A 145 2.56 3.66 -5.01
CA LEU A 145 1.34 4.35 -4.57
C LEU A 145 0.75 5.19 -5.69
N ASN A 146 1.59 5.94 -6.40
CA ASN A 146 1.17 6.78 -7.51
C ASN A 146 0.62 5.94 -8.67
N GLU A 147 1.32 4.86 -9.06
CA GLU A 147 0.87 3.94 -10.10
C GLU A 147 -0.49 3.31 -9.76
N ALA A 148 -0.66 2.80 -8.53
CA ALA A 148 -1.93 2.23 -8.08
C ALA A 148 -3.06 3.27 -8.07
N THR A 149 -2.76 4.52 -7.69
CA THR A 149 -3.72 5.62 -7.68
C THR A 149 -4.14 6.01 -9.10
N ILE A 150 -3.21 6.10 -10.03
CA ILE A 150 -3.48 6.37 -11.45
C ILE A 150 -4.35 5.24 -12.02
N ALA A 151 -3.96 3.98 -11.81
CA ALA A 151 -4.73 2.81 -12.29
C ALA A 151 -6.16 2.78 -11.72
N LEU A 152 -6.37 3.22 -10.47
CA LEU A 152 -7.69 3.35 -9.87
C LEU A 152 -8.55 4.42 -10.58
N HIS A 153 -7.96 5.55 -10.95
CA HIS A 153 -8.66 6.58 -11.71
C HIS A 153 -8.97 6.13 -13.13
N GLU A 154 -8.03 5.48 -13.80
CA GLU A 154 -8.23 4.90 -15.13
C GLU A 154 -9.36 3.85 -15.13
N ALA A 155 -9.41 2.97 -14.11
CA ALA A 155 -10.49 2.01 -13.98
C ALA A 155 -11.88 2.68 -13.92
N LYS A 156 -12.00 3.83 -13.25
CA LYS A 156 -13.25 4.60 -13.18
C LYS A 156 -13.60 5.26 -14.51
N ILE A 157 -12.61 5.77 -15.25
CA ILE A 157 -12.80 6.36 -16.58
C ILE A 157 -13.25 5.27 -17.55
N ASN A 158 -12.53 4.16 -17.62
CA ASN A 158 -12.85 3.03 -18.51
C ASN A 158 -14.25 2.45 -18.22
N ALA A 159 -14.68 2.45 -16.95
CA ALA A 159 -16.05 2.05 -16.60
C ALA A 159 -17.11 2.94 -17.23
N LEU A 160 -16.86 4.25 -17.30
CA LEU A 160 -17.77 5.22 -17.94
C LEU A 160 -17.75 5.07 -19.45
N GLU A 161 -16.59 4.88 -20.05
CA GLU A 161 -16.41 4.68 -21.49
C GLU A 161 -17.14 3.42 -21.95
N ASP A 162 -16.89 2.27 -21.31
CA ASP A 162 -17.55 1.00 -21.62
C ASP A 162 -19.09 1.10 -21.48
N LYS A 163 -19.58 1.81 -20.46
CA LYS A 163 -21.02 2.06 -20.30
C LYS A 163 -21.60 2.89 -21.42
N THR A 164 -20.92 3.97 -21.80
CA THR A 164 -21.35 4.88 -22.87
C THR A 164 -21.40 4.13 -24.19
N GLU A 165 -20.35 3.35 -24.51
CA GLU A 165 -20.30 2.55 -25.75
C GLU A 165 -21.44 1.53 -25.81
N LEU A 166 -21.72 0.84 -24.69
CA LEU A 166 -22.84 -0.10 -24.66
C LEU A 166 -24.20 0.59 -24.84
N GLN A 167 -24.39 1.78 -24.23
CA GLN A 167 -25.61 2.56 -24.39
C GLN A 167 -25.81 3.03 -25.82
N GLU A 168 -24.75 3.48 -26.49
CA GLU A 168 -24.79 3.86 -27.91
C GLU A 168 -25.19 2.67 -28.79
N LYS A 169 -24.56 1.49 -28.61
CA LYS A 169 -24.93 0.27 -29.34
C LYS A 169 -26.38 -0.12 -29.12
N GLN A 170 -26.90 0.02 -27.91
CA GLN A 170 -28.30 -0.28 -27.59
C GLN A 170 -29.26 0.73 -28.26
N TYR A 171 -28.87 2.01 -28.26
CA TYR A 171 -29.64 3.06 -28.95
C TYR A 171 -29.71 2.80 -30.45
N ASP A 172 -28.59 2.52 -31.08
CA ASP A 172 -28.52 2.24 -32.53
C ASP A 172 -29.38 1.01 -32.92
N ALA A 173 -29.38 -0.03 -32.10
CA ALA A 173 -30.21 -1.19 -32.26
C ALA A 173 -31.73 -0.85 -32.20
N ILE A 174 -32.11 0.06 -31.29
CA ILE A 174 -33.48 0.55 -31.16
C ILE A 174 -33.87 1.36 -32.41
N VAL A 175 -33.03 2.30 -32.86
CA VAL A 175 -33.25 3.12 -34.04
C VAL A 175 -33.39 2.23 -35.29
N TYR A 176 -32.52 1.24 -35.41
CA TYR A 176 -32.62 0.27 -36.53
C TYR A 176 -33.98 -0.45 -36.54
N ARG A 177 -34.45 -0.95 -35.39
CA ARG A 177 -35.76 -1.62 -35.30
C ARG A 177 -36.94 -0.69 -35.63
N ILE A 178 -36.87 0.57 -35.15
CA ILE A 178 -37.90 1.59 -35.48
C ILE A 178 -37.99 1.81 -36.98
N ASN A 179 -36.83 1.94 -37.64
CA ASN A 179 -36.82 2.12 -39.12
C ASN A 179 -37.38 0.90 -39.83
N LEU A 180 -37.04 -0.31 -39.39
CA LEU A 180 -37.56 -1.54 -39.96
C LEU A 180 -39.10 -1.63 -39.86
N TYR A 181 -39.66 -1.30 -38.68
CA TYR A 181 -41.12 -1.24 -38.49
C TYR A 181 -41.77 -0.14 -39.33
N LYS A 182 -41.12 1.00 -39.52
CA LYS A 182 -41.61 2.07 -40.37
C LYS A 182 -41.69 1.61 -41.83
N ASP A 183 -40.67 0.92 -42.33
CA ASP A 183 -40.64 0.40 -43.70
C ASP A 183 -41.72 -0.69 -43.88
N GLU A 184 -41.88 -1.64 -42.93
CA GLU A 184 -42.96 -2.64 -42.96
C GLU A 184 -44.37 -2.01 -42.98
N LEU A 185 -44.56 -0.92 -42.20
CA LEU A 185 -45.83 -0.18 -42.19
C LEU A 185 -46.09 0.53 -43.51
N GLN A 186 -45.04 1.11 -44.13
CA GLN A 186 -45.18 1.76 -45.43
C GLN A 186 -45.55 0.75 -46.53
N ASP A 187 -44.86 -0.41 -46.54
CA ASP A 187 -45.16 -1.50 -47.46
C ASP A 187 -46.61 -2.00 -47.30
N ALA A 188 -47.11 -2.08 -46.06
CA ALA A 188 -48.49 -2.47 -45.77
C ALA A 188 -49.51 -1.42 -46.25
N ILE A 189 -49.21 -0.13 -46.16
CA ILE A 189 -50.04 0.96 -46.64
C ILE A 189 -50.10 0.92 -48.19
N ASP A 190 -48.94 0.80 -48.82
CA ASP A 190 -48.83 0.75 -50.32
C ASP A 190 -49.55 -0.47 -50.88
N ALA A 191 -49.69 -1.57 -50.18
CA ALA A 191 -50.40 -2.76 -50.54
C ALA A 191 -51.97 -2.63 -50.46
N ILE A 192 -52.46 -1.59 -49.78
CA ILE A 192 -53.92 -1.34 -49.63
C ILE A 192 -54.44 -0.31 -50.65
N GLU A 193 -53.56 0.55 -51.13
CA GLU A 193 -53.88 1.47 -52.23
C GLU A 193 -53.91 0.74 -53.61
#